data_fc525641acf4b03f18f703e49e6b47cd
#
_entry.id   fc525641acf4b03f18f703e49e6b47cd
#
_cell.length_a   1.000
_cell.length_b   1.000
_cell.length_c   1.000
_cell.angle_alpha   90.00
_cell.angle_beta   90.00
_cell.angle_gamma   90.00
#
_symmetry.space_group_name_H-M   'P 1'
#
loop_
_entity.id
_entity.type
_entity.pdbx_description
1 polymer ?
#
loop_
_entity_poly.entity_id
_entity_poly.type
_entity_poly.pdbx_seq_one_letter_code
_entity_poly.pdbx_strand_id
1 'polypeptide(L)'
;MSIEIDILNGDASWKAAEPLFDAVWPRHVTEKLPWGHIEWAHADLRVLIEAPGESPKGGLACHVGIYFRTVTWNGRKVHVGGIGGVMTREDCRRRGYARLALDAAIQTMRANEAVRFAVLFCEPHNFGFYSARGWHPFTGEVYCEQPGGRIRFDAMAPFVFDIARAPRQGTIDLCGLPW
;
A
#
# COMPACT_ATOMS: atom_id res chain seq x y z
N MET A 1 -6.55 -25.85 -7.36
CA MET A 1 -5.98 -25.46 -6.03
C MET A 1 -6.60 -24.15 -5.62
N SER A 2 -7.11 -24.04 -4.40
CA SER A 2 -7.65 -22.77 -3.87
C SER A 2 -6.48 -21.87 -3.44
N ILE A 3 -6.57 -20.59 -3.78
CA ILE A 3 -5.65 -19.57 -3.27
C ILE A 3 -6.13 -19.20 -1.88
N GLU A 4 -5.26 -19.30 -0.89
CA GLU A 4 -5.53 -18.86 0.48
C GLU A 4 -5.12 -17.39 0.62
N ILE A 5 -6.03 -16.59 1.18
CA ILE A 5 -5.83 -15.17 1.41
C ILE A 5 -6.04 -14.91 2.90
N ASP A 6 -4.98 -14.54 3.58
CA ASP A 6 -5.01 -14.18 4.99
C ASP A 6 -4.99 -12.66 5.18
N ILE A 7 -5.81 -12.17 6.10
CA ILE A 7 -5.77 -10.76 6.55
C ILE A 7 -5.44 -10.78 8.03
N LEU A 8 -4.23 -10.37 8.35
CA LEU A 8 -3.64 -10.51 9.68
C LEU A 8 -3.24 -9.15 10.26
N ASN A 9 -3.13 -9.08 11.59
CA ASN A 9 -2.57 -7.92 12.27
C ASN A 9 -1.15 -7.63 11.75
N GLY A 10 -0.85 -6.35 11.50
CA GLY A 10 0.36 -5.93 10.83
C GLY A 10 1.64 -6.30 11.59
N ASP A 11 1.70 -5.98 12.88
CA ASP A 11 2.88 -6.27 13.70
C ASP A 11 3.03 -7.78 13.93
N ALA A 12 1.95 -8.47 14.25
CA ALA A 12 1.97 -9.92 14.51
C ALA A 12 2.38 -10.74 13.27
N SER A 13 2.07 -10.25 12.06
CA SER A 13 2.38 -10.92 10.79
C SER A 13 3.70 -10.48 10.14
N TRP A 14 4.41 -9.50 10.74
CA TRP A 14 5.64 -8.99 10.14
C TRP A 14 6.68 -10.09 9.89
N LYS A 15 6.88 -10.97 10.86
CA LYS A 15 7.85 -12.07 10.77
C LYS A 15 7.58 -13.02 9.59
N ALA A 16 6.31 -13.16 9.19
CA ALA A 16 5.93 -13.93 8.00
C ALA A 16 6.14 -13.14 6.70
N ALA A 17 5.95 -11.82 6.73
CA ALA A 17 6.09 -10.95 5.56
C ALA A 17 7.55 -10.57 5.25
N GLU A 18 8.39 -10.41 6.25
CA GLU A 18 9.78 -9.93 6.15
C GLU A 18 10.60 -10.65 5.07
N PRO A 19 10.59 -12.00 4.94
CA PRO A 19 11.35 -12.67 3.88
C PRO A 19 10.92 -12.26 2.46
N LEU A 20 9.66 -11.90 2.25
CA LEU A 20 9.19 -11.42 0.96
C LEU A 20 9.70 -9.99 0.69
N PHE A 21 9.72 -9.13 1.72
CA PHE A 21 10.31 -7.79 1.62
C PHE A 21 11.79 -7.88 1.25
N ASP A 22 12.57 -8.72 1.92
CA ASP A 22 13.99 -8.92 1.64
C ASP A 22 14.25 -9.47 0.22
N ALA A 23 13.33 -10.30 -0.27
CA ALA A 23 13.45 -10.87 -1.62
C ALA A 23 13.10 -9.88 -2.73
N VAL A 24 12.09 -9.02 -2.52
CA VAL A 24 11.58 -8.07 -3.53
C VAL A 24 12.30 -6.72 -3.45
N TRP A 25 12.54 -6.24 -2.22
CA TRP A 25 13.20 -4.96 -1.95
C TRP A 25 14.39 -5.12 -1.00
N PRO A 26 15.45 -5.80 -1.43
CA PRO A 26 16.64 -5.94 -0.61
C PRO A 26 17.28 -4.58 -0.34
N ARG A 27 17.82 -4.41 0.85
CA ARG A 27 18.33 -3.13 1.35
C ARG A 27 19.31 -2.43 0.39
N HIS A 28 20.22 -3.17 -0.21
CA HIS A 28 21.20 -2.64 -1.17
C HIS A 28 20.57 -2.07 -2.45
N VAL A 29 19.31 -2.42 -2.75
CA VAL A 29 18.52 -1.85 -3.85
C VAL A 29 17.73 -0.65 -3.35
N THR A 30 17.01 -0.78 -2.23
CA THR A 30 16.14 0.28 -1.71
C THR A 30 16.90 1.54 -1.32
N GLU A 31 18.10 1.42 -0.78
CA GLU A 31 18.97 2.56 -0.42
C GLU A 31 19.31 3.46 -1.63
N LYS A 32 19.22 2.95 -2.85
CA LYS A 32 19.52 3.68 -4.10
C LYS A 32 18.28 4.27 -4.78
N LEU A 33 17.10 3.96 -4.28
CA LEU A 33 15.85 4.45 -4.85
C LEU A 33 15.53 5.87 -4.37
N PRO A 34 14.78 6.67 -5.15
CA PRO A 34 14.40 8.03 -4.76
C PRO A 34 13.71 8.13 -3.39
N TRP A 35 13.03 7.06 -3.00
CA TRP A 35 12.33 6.95 -1.73
C TRP A 35 13.11 6.17 -0.64
N GLY A 36 14.34 5.77 -0.92
CA GLY A 36 15.16 4.97 0.02
C GLY A 36 15.50 5.67 1.34
N HIS A 37 15.38 7.00 1.38
CA HIS A 37 15.59 7.80 2.58
C HIS A 37 14.31 8.05 3.39
N ILE A 38 13.16 7.61 2.88
CA ILE A 38 11.86 7.81 3.54
C ILE A 38 11.67 6.77 4.65
N GLU A 39 11.25 7.24 5.82
CA GLU A 39 10.76 6.39 6.89
C GLU A 39 9.27 6.12 6.66
N TRP A 40 8.90 4.84 6.68
CA TRP A 40 7.55 4.36 6.34
C TRP A 40 6.78 3.94 7.58
N ALA A 41 5.47 4.16 7.56
CA ALA A 41 4.58 3.66 8.60
C ALA A 41 4.51 2.12 8.60
N HIS A 42 4.20 1.54 9.76
CA HIS A 42 3.88 0.13 9.89
C HIS A 42 2.42 -0.12 9.50
N ALA A 43 2.15 -1.20 8.80
CA ALA A 43 0.80 -1.56 8.41
C ALA A 43 -0.05 -1.97 9.62
N ASP A 44 -1.31 -1.53 9.67
CA ASP A 44 -2.28 -2.00 10.68
C ASP A 44 -2.70 -3.43 10.40
N LEU A 45 -2.93 -3.76 9.13
CA LEU A 45 -3.23 -5.10 8.64
C LEU A 45 -2.36 -5.45 7.44
N ARG A 46 -2.17 -6.75 7.22
CA ARG A 46 -1.50 -7.27 6.03
C ARG A 46 -2.37 -8.29 5.33
N VAL A 47 -2.56 -8.14 4.04
CA VAL A 47 -3.09 -9.19 3.17
C VAL A 47 -1.91 -10.01 2.69
N LEU A 48 -1.94 -11.30 3.00
CA LEU A 48 -0.90 -12.26 2.65
C LEU A 48 -1.51 -13.34 1.75
N ILE A 49 -0.83 -13.67 0.66
CA ILE A 49 -1.20 -14.76 -0.22
C ILE A 49 -0.07 -15.75 -0.27
N GLU A 50 -0.35 -16.98 0.14
CA GLU A 50 0.52 -18.14 -0.08
C GLU A 50 0.21 -18.82 -1.39
N ALA A 51 1.23 -19.33 -2.06
CA ALA A 51 1.09 -20.15 -3.27
C ALA A 51 1.73 -21.52 -3.03
N PRO A 52 1.13 -22.37 -2.16
CA PRO A 52 1.67 -23.68 -1.87
C PRO A 52 1.69 -24.56 -3.13
N GLY A 53 2.83 -25.18 -3.38
CA GLY A 53 3.00 -26.09 -4.52
C GLY A 53 3.29 -25.43 -5.88
N GLU A 54 3.19 -24.14 -6.01
CA GLU A 54 3.50 -23.41 -7.26
C GLU A 54 4.95 -22.88 -7.31
N SER A 55 5.64 -22.89 -6.19
CA SER A 55 7.05 -22.56 -6.12
C SER A 55 7.84 -23.64 -5.36
N PRO A 56 9.00 -24.04 -5.87
CA PRO A 56 9.89 -24.97 -5.16
C PRO A 56 10.33 -24.47 -3.79
N LYS A 57 10.18 -23.17 -3.53
CA LYS A 57 10.63 -22.51 -2.30
C LYS A 57 9.53 -22.35 -1.23
N GLY A 58 8.25 -22.63 -1.57
CA GLY A 58 7.14 -22.35 -0.65
C GLY A 58 7.02 -20.88 -0.26
N GLY A 59 6.19 -20.58 0.76
CA GLY A 59 6.09 -19.26 1.38
C GLY A 59 5.22 -18.24 0.62
N LEU A 60 5.29 -16.97 1.06
CA LEU A 60 4.41 -15.92 0.55
C LEU A 60 4.70 -15.60 -0.92
N ALA A 61 3.62 -15.53 -1.69
CA ALA A 61 3.62 -15.08 -3.09
C ALA A 61 3.36 -13.60 -3.21
N CYS A 62 2.50 -13.04 -2.36
CA CYS A 62 2.09 -11.65 -2.46
C CYS A 62 1.78 -11.04 -1.09
N HIS A 63 2.01 -9.72 -0.97
CA HIS A 63 1.73 -8.91 0.19
C HIS A 63 1.08 -7.59 -0.22
N VAL A 64 0.10 -7.14 0.58
CA VAL A 64 -0.43 -5.77 0.57
C VAL A 64 -0.63 -5.31 2.01
N GLY A 65 -0.04 -4.17 2.36
CA GLY A 65 -0.28 -3.51 3.65
C GLY A 65 -1.52 -2.63 3.61
N ILE A 66 -2.30 -2.65 4.68
CA ILE A 66 -3.47 -1.80 4.91
C ILE A 66 -3.18 -0.88 6.09
N TYR A 67 -3.50 0.40 5.93
CA TYR A 67 -3.31 1.45 6.92
C TYR A 67 -4.64 2.18 7.15
N PHE A 68 -5.02 2.42 8.39
CA PHE A 68 -6.19 3.22 8.72
C PHE A 68 -5.75 4.49 9.43
N ARG A 69 -6.14 5.64 8.91
CA ARG A 69 -5.70 6.91 9.49
C ARG A 69 -6.70 8.02 9.28
N THR A 70 -6.79 8.91 10.25
CA THR A 70 -7.38 10.23 10.07
C THR A 70 -6.32 11.17 9.50
N VAL A 71 -6.54 11.63 8.30
CA VAL A 71 -5.71 12.62 7.60
C VAL A 71 -6.46 13.94 7.52
N THR A 72 -5.83 14.99 6.98
CA THR A 72 -6.59 16.17 6.58
C THR A 72 -6.61 16.31 5.05
N TRP A 73 -7.74 16.71 4.51
CA TRP A 73 -7.91 17.13 3.13
C TRP A 73 -8.42 18.57 3.11
N ASN A 74 -7.63 19.50 2.54
CA ASN A 74 -7.89 20.92 2.59
C ASN A 74 -8.21 21.43 4.01
N GLY A 75 -7.45 20.94 5.01
CA GLY A 75 -7.61 21.27 6.42
C GLY A 75 -8.76 20.57 7.15
N ARG A 76 -9.60 19.79 6.46
CA ARG A 76 -10.70 19.04 7.08
C ARG A 76 -10.27 17.60 7.38
N LYS A 77 -10.54 17.15 8.59
CA LYS A 77 -10.28 15.77 8.99
C LYS A 77 -11.13 14.78 8.18
N VAL A 78 -10.51 13.73 7.68
CA VAL A 78 -11.16 12.64 6.96
C VAL A 78 -10.48 11.32 7.28
N HIS A 79 -11.26 10.26 7.44
CA HIS A 79 -10.73 8.92 7.70
C HIS A 79 -10.50 8.19 6.38
N VAL A 80 -9.29 7.70 6.19
CA VAL A 80 -8.84 7.05 4.94
C VAL A 80 -8.24 5.67 5.19
N GLY A 81 -8.26 4.85 4.15
CA GLY A 81 -7.46 3.65 4.08
C GLY A 81 -6.21 3.90 3.25
N GLY A 82 -5.06 3.45 3.70
CA GLY A 82 -3.81 3.45 2.95
C GLY A 82 -3.51 2.07 2.36
N ILE A 83 -2.91 2.04 1.19
CA ILE A 83 -2.34 0.83 0.59
C ILE A 83 -0.84 1.06 0.43
N GLY A 84 -0.04 0.15 0.97
CA GLY A 84 1.41 0.18 0.81
C GLY A 84 2.02 -1.21 0.76
N GLY A 85 3.31 -1.30 0.44
CA GLY A 85 4.00 -2.57 0.40
C GLY A 85 3.39 -3.57 -0.59
N VAL A 86 2.84 -3.09 -1.71
CA VAL A 86 2.27 -3.97 -2.75
C VAL A 86 3.40 -4.68 -3.47
N MET A 87 3.54 -5.96 -3.24
CA MET A 87 4.60 -6.76 -3.85
C MET A 87 4.16 -8.17 -4.17
N THR A 88 4.73 -8.70 -5.23
CA THR A 88 4.59 -10.10 -5.63
C THR A 88 5.96 -10.67 -5.90
N ARG A 89 6.25 -11.82 -5.31
CA ARG A 89 7.48 -12.55 -5.55
C ARG A 89 7.69 -12.80 -7.04
N GLU A 90 8.89 -12.70 -7.53
CA GLU A 90 9.19 -12.67 -8.97
C GLU A 90 8.65 -13.91 -9.71
N ASP A 91 8.85 -15.10 -9.17
CA ASP A 91 8.37 -16.37 -9.73
C ASP A 91 6.85 -16.54 -9.69
N CYS A 92 6.15 -15.67 -8.94
CA CYS A 92 4.69 -15.64 -8.80
C CYS A 92 4.03 -14.49 -9.57
N ARG A 93 4.78 -13.66 -10.27
CA ARG A 93 4.24 -12.52 -11.03
C ARG A 93 3.37 -12.97 -12.20
N ARG A 94 2.48 -12.07 -12.65
CA ARG A 94 1.54 -12.27 -13.78
C ARG A 94 0.52 -13.38 -13.58
N ARG A 95 0.30 -13.83 -12.34
CA ARG A 95 -0.71 -14.83 -11.95
C ARG A 95 -1.94 -14.22 -11.26
N GLY A 96 -2.03 -12.89 -11.18
CA GLY A 96 -3.18 -12.19 -10.61
C GLY A 96 -3.15 -11.99 -9.10
N TYR A 97 -2.11 -12.41 -8.38
CA TYR A 97 -2.05 -12.32 -6.91
C TYR A 97 -2.16 -10.88 -6.38
N ALA A 98 -1.45 -9.93 -7.00
CA ALA A 98 -1.54 -8.52 -6.59
C ALA A 98 -2.97 -7.98 -6.74
N ARG A 99 -3.70 -8.37 -7.79
CA ARG A 99 -5.11 -8.01 -7.96
C ARG A 99 -5.96 -8.58 -6.83
N LEU A 100 -5.83 -9.87 -6.54
CA LEU A 100 -6.59 -10.53 -5.48
C LEU A 100 -6.32 -9.91 -4.11
N ALA A 101 -5.06 -9.60 -3.80
CA ALA A 101 -4.68 -8.96 -2.55
C ALA A 101 -5.22 -7.53 -2.44
N LEU A 102 -5.18 -6.75 -3.52
CA LEU A 102 -5.77 -5.41 -3.56
C LEU A 102 -7.29 -5.44 -3.41
N ASP A 103 -7.97 -6.37 -4.08
CA ASP A 103 -9.43 -6.55 -3.95
C ASP A 103 -9.80 -6.88 -2.50
N ALA A 104 -9.05 -7.77 -1.84
CA ALA A 104 -9.25 -8.11 -0.43
C ALA A 104 -9.02 -6.90 0.48
N ALA A 105 -7.96 -6.12 0.23
CA ALA A 105 -7.68 -4.89 0.98
C ALA A 105 -8.80 -3.86 0.83
N ILE A 106 -9.31 -3.63 -0.36
CA ILE A 106 -10.43 -2.72 -0.61
C ILE A 106 -11.72 -3.20 0.07
N GLN A 107 -12.01 -4.49 0.05
CA GLN A 107 -13.17 -5.04 0.78
C GLN A 107 -13.03 -4.82 2.30
N THR A 108 -11.82 -5.02 2.85
CA THR A 108 -11.54 -4.74 4.26
C THR A 108 -11.78 -3.26 4.60
N MET A 109 -11.36 -2.34 3.73
CA MET A 109 -11.61 -0.91 3.92
C MET A 109 -13.10 -0.56 3.81
N ARG A 110 -13.84 -1.18 2.90
CA ARG A 110 -15.30 -0.98 2.76
C ARG A 110 -16.09 -1.46 3.98
N ALA A 111 -15.61 -2.49 4.65
CA ALA A 111 -16.20 -2.98 5.90
C ALA A 111 -16.02 -1.99 7.08
N ASN A 112 -15.09 -1.05 6.97
CA ASN A 112 -14.91 0.04 7.92
C ASN A 112 -15.69 1.27 7.46
N GLU A 113 -16.89 1.48 8.00
CA GLU A 113 -17.81 2.56 7.61
C GLU A 113 -17.22 3.98 7.76
N ALA A 114 -16.18 4.15 8.58
CA ALA A 114 -15.51 5.44 8.75
C ALA A 114 -14.64 5.82 7.55
N VAL A 115 -14.15 4.84 6.78
CA VAL A 115 -13.24 5.07 5.65
C VAL A 115 -14.00 5.69 4.46
N ARG A 116 -13.53 6.86 4.01
CA ARG A 116 -14.17 7.62 2.92
C ARG A 116 -13.54 7.34 1.56
N PHE A 117 -12.24 7.17 1.52
CA PHE A 117 -11.48 6.83 0.32
C PHE A 117 -10.17 6.15 0.69
N ALA A 118 -9.55 5.53 -0.29
CA ALA A 118 -8.22 4.95 -0.12
C ALA A 118 -7.16 5.78 -0.85
N VAL A 119 -5.92 5.71 -0.33
CA VAL A 119 -4.74 6.41 -0.88
C VAL A 119 -3.59 5.42 -1.01
N LEU A 120 -2.87 5.49 -2.12
CA LEU A 120 -1.59 4.82 -2.30
C LEU A 120 -0.59 5.74 -3.01
N PHE A 121 0.67 5.35 -2.98
CA PHE A 121 1.76 6.01 -3.68
C PHE A 121 2.44 5.02 -4.60
N CYS A 122 2.69 5.40 -5.84
CA CYS A 122 3.33 4.50 -6.79
C CYS A 122 4.25 5.23 -7.78
N GLU A 123 5.17 4.49 -8.34
CA GLU A 123 6.07 4.94 -9.38
C GLU A 123 5.39 4.90 -10.76
N PRO A 124 5.85 5.71 -11.74
CA PRO A 124 5.20 5.85 -13.05
C PRO A 124 4.94 4.54 -13.79
N HIS A 125 5.84 3.56 -13.69
CA HIS A 125 5.69 2.26 -14.35
C HIS A 125 4.49 1.44 -13.83
N ASN A 126 3.91 1.81 -12.67
CA ASN A 126 2.74 1.17 -12.07
C ASN A 126 1.42 1.92 -12.33
N PHE A 127 1.43 3.09 -12.95
CA PHE A 127 0.22 3.91 -13.17
C PHE A 127 -0.87 3.12 -13.91
N GLY A 128 -0.51 2.45 -15.00
CA GLY A 128 -1.45 1.64 -15.77
C GLY A 128 -2.05 0.49 -14.98
N PHE A 129 -1.26 -0.14 -14.11
CA PHE A 129 -1.74 -1.23 -13.25
C PHE A 129 -2.83 -0.75 -12.28
N TYR A 130 -2.64 0.39 -11.64
CA TYR A 130 -3.61 0.93 -10.69
C TYR A 130 -4.81 1.56 -11.40
N SER A 131 -4.60 2.33 -12.47
CA SER A 131 -5.69 2.95 -13.23
C SER A 131 -6.67 1.91 -13.79
N ALA A 132 -6.17 0.77 -14.27
CA ALA A 132 -7.01 -0.33 -14.75
C ALA A 132 -7.87 -0.98 -13.64
N ARG A 133 -7.61 -0.64 -12.36
CA ARG A 133 -8.31 -1.15 -11.18
C ARG A 133 -9.14 -0.10 -10.45
N GLY A 134 -9.44 1.01 -11.11
CA GLY A 134 -10.31 2.06 -10.58
C GLY A 134 -9.60 3.06 -9.66
N TRP A 135 -8.27 3.04 -9.61
CA TRP A 135 -7.50 4.09 -8.94
C TRP A 135 -7.32 5.27 -9.87
N HIS A 136 -7.36 6.47 -9.29
CA HIS A 136 -7.24 7.72 -10.03
C HIS A 136 -6.06 8.54 -9.51
N PRO A 137 -5.30 9.21 -10.38
CA PRO A 137 -4.28 10.15 -9.95
C PRO A 137 -4.88 11.25 -9.06
N PHE A 138 -4.19 11.59 -7.99
CA PHE A 138 -4.48 12.78 -7.21
C PHE A 138 -3.50 13.89 -7.64
N THR A 139 -4.02 14.98 -8.15
CA THR A 139 -3.22 16.06 -8.74
C THR A 139 -2.94 17.20 -7.78
N GLY A 140 -2.97 16.92 -6.49
CA GLY A 140 -2.70 17.90 -5.45
C GLY A 140 -1.35 17.68 -4.76
N GLU A 141 -1.18 18.35 -3.65
CA GLU A 141 -0.02 18.20 -2.79
C GLU A 141 -0.31 17.19 -1.67
N VAL A 142 0.69 16.39 -1.35
CA VAL A 142 0.65 15.50 -0.19
C VAL A 142 1.78 15.86 0.76
N TYR A 143 1.47 15.92 2.04
CA TYR A 143 2.42 16.14 3.11
C TYR A 143 2.44 14.95 4.07
N CYS A 144 3.60 14.67 4.63
CA CYS A 144 3.78 13.63 5.65
C CYS A 144 4.78 14.09 6.70
N GLU A 145 4.87 13.34 7.78
CA GLU A 145 5.90 13.53 8.79
C GLU A 145 7.11 12.64 8.48
N GLN A 146 8.29 13.14 8.82
CA GLN A 146 9.55 12.43 8.82
C GLN A 146 10.29 12.79 10.10
N PRO A 147 11.38 12.09 10.50
CA PRO A 147 12.13 12.44 11.70
C PRO A 147 12.60 13.90 11.77
N GLY A 148 12.85 14.53 10.61
CA GLY A 148 13.23 15.93 10.49
C GLY A 148 12.06 16.94 10.51
N GLY A 149 10.82 16.48 10.62
CA GLY A 149 9.60 17.27 10.59
C GLY A 149 8.69 17.01 9.40
N ARG A 150 7.70 17.86 9.22
CA ARG A 150 6.73 17.76 8.13
C ARG A 150 7.38 18.12 6.79
N ILE A 151 7.20 17.27 5.80
CA ILE A 151 7.71 17.48 4.44
C ILE A 151 6.60 17.34 3.41
N ARG A 152 6.79 17.94 2.23
CA ARG A 152 6.02 17.57 1.04
C ARG A 152 6.49 16.20 0.56
N PHE A 153 5.54 15.29 0.35
CA PHE A 153 5.85 13.96 -0.15
C PHE A 153 5.72 13.93 -1.67
N ASP A 154 6.84 13.89 -2.35
CA ASP A 154 6.96 13.90 -3.81
C ASP A 154 7.81 12.74 -4.36
N ALA A 155 8.20 11.80 -3.49
CA ALA A 155 9.01 10.64 -3.86
C ALA A 155 8.27 9.67 -4.78
N MET A 156 6.94 9.61 -4.69
CA MET A 156 6.06 8.83 -5.56
C MET A 156 4.73 9.56 -5.78
N ALA A 157 4.04 9.21 -6.87
CA ALA A 157 2.76 9.84 -7.21
C ALA A 157 1.60 9.28 -6.36
N PRO A 158 0.76 10.16 -5.80
CA PRO A 158 -0.43 9.75 -5.07
C PRO A 158 -1.56 9.32 -6.01
N PHE A 159 -2.20 8.21 -5.68
CA PHE A 159 -3.42 7.71 -6.31
C PHE A 159 -4.50 7.52 -5.25
N VAL A 160 -5.75 7.74 -5.63
CA VAL A 160 -6.91 7.62 -4.76
C VAL A 160 -7.94 6.67 -5.35
N PHE A 161 -8.70 6.02 -4.45
CA PHE A 161 -9.76 5.09 -4.83
C PHE A 161 -11.05 5.44 -4.09
N ASP A 162 -12.19 5.40 -4.78
CA ASP A 162 -13.50 5.69 -4.20
C ASP A 162 -13.98 4.52 -3.32
N ILE A 163 -13.90 4.68 -2.01
CA ILE A 163 -14.68 3.85 -1.08
C ILE A 163 -16.11 4.40 -1.02
N ALA A 164 -16.27 5.66 -0.59
CA ALA A 164 -17.46 6.47 -0.85
C ALA A 164 -17.17 7.44 -2.00
N ARG A 165 -16.34 8.45 -1.76
CA ARG A 165 -15.88 9.41 -2.77
C ARG A 165 -14.52 9.96 -2.41
N ALA A 166 -13.55 9.83 -3.32
CA ALA A 166 -12.20 10.37 -3.17
C ALA A 166 -12.06 11.74 -3.84
N PRO A 167 -11.29 12.66 -3.24
CA PRO A 167 -10.90 13.90 -3.92
C PRO A 167 -9.92 13.57 -5.06
N ARG A 168 -9.92 14.41 -6.10
CA ARG A 168 -8.97 14.31 -7.22
C ARG A 168 -7.87 15.36 -7.14
N GLN A 169 -8.07 16.37 -6.30
CA GLN A 169 -7.14 17.52 -6.14
C GLN A 169 -7.24 18.12 -4.75
N GLY A 170 -6.34 19.04 -4.45
CA GLY A 170 -6.26 19.75 -3.18
C GLY A 170 -5.01 19.36 -2.40
N THR A 171 -5.04 19.51 -1.10
CA THR A 171 -3.91 19.21 -0.21
C THR A 171 -4.30 18.13 0.78
N ILE A 172 -3.57 17.03 0.78
CA ILE A 172 -3.68 15.97 1.79
C ILE A 172 -2.48 16.07 2.72
N ASP A 173 -2.73 16.10 4.03
CA ASP A 173 -1.71 15.87 5.04
C ASP A 173 -1.97 14.53 5.71
N LEU A 174 -1.00 13.63 5.61
CA LEU A 174 -1.12 12.28 6.16
C LEU A 174 -1.11 12.25 7.69
N CYS A 175 -0.74 13.36 8.33
CA CYS A 175 -0.64 13.50 9.79
C CYS A 175 0.21 12.38 10.44
N GLY A 176 1.27 11.97 9.75
CA GLY A 176 2.19 10.92 10.17
C GLY A 176 3.08 10.46 9.03
N LEU A 177 3.80 9.35 9.25
CA LEU A 177 4.66 8.74 8.23
C LEU A 177 3.85 8.27 7.01
N PRO A 178 4.40 8.32 5.80
CA PRO A 178 3.75 7.75 4.60
C PRO A 178 3.72 6.22 4.67
N TRP A 179 2.96 5.59 3.79
CA TRP A 179 2.84 4.13 3.67
C TRP A 179 3.07 3.62 2.25
#